data_139be21cc26da390484c31ac5d2011be
#
_entry.id   139be21cc26da390484c31ac5d2011be
#
_cell.length_a   1.000
_cell.length_b   1.000
_cell.length_c   1.000
_cell.angle_alpha   90.00
_cell.angle_beta   90.00
_cell.angle_gamma   90.00
#
_symmetry.space_group_name_H-M   'P 1'
#
loop_
_entity.id
_entity.type
_entity.pdbx_description
1 polymer ?
#
loop_
_entity_poly.entity_id
_entity_poly.type
_entity_poly.pdbx_seq_one_letter_code
_entity_poly.pdbx_strand_id
1 'polypeptide(L)'
;MAKITPTYEQIDAVEMVLNNRFSILTGKPGTGKTFTMILILEEVRKMNWRFELAAPTGKAAKRMMESTGDHAQTIHKLLEPKKSPYGGFYFSRDAENPIDTDLVIVDEASMIDTNLFHSLLSAIDPTQTKLLLIGDPGQLPSVGPGAILRDLLRNEVIARTELTKIHRYAGTLVEACADIHAGRMYIPAKEIDLEAEKPVNLVHVEIGSPDRIQHAIEEIAIVNMANRGFHIENGDVQIISPVNSKGPLSCEAINKRMQFRLNNEGEHQPYERLSFRNGDKVINTKNKEYNDVKKKGGSSVVNGDIGIMIDVDFDDGSSYVVEFEDPTRTVIIEKAKHHLLHAWCITCHRFQGSEAPVIIIPVHTSFCYFATRKWIYTAISRASKICITVGQLSAIEKMVRNVSSVKRETGLFDFMEDAMSGEFEIDEMFAGI
;
A
#
# COMPACT_ATOMS: atom_id res chain seq x y z
N MET A 1 28.91 4.24 8.37
CA MET A 1 27.65 4.96 8.03
C MET A 1 27.63 6.26 8.80
N ALA A 2 27.37 7.39 8.15
CA ALA A 2 27.21 8.66 8.86
C ALA A 2 26.03 8.55 9.84
N LYS A 3 26.20 8.92 11.12
CA LYS A 3 25.12 8.97 12.09
C LYS A 3 24.09 10.01 11.60
N ILE A 4 22.94 9.55 11.15
CA ILE A 4 21.82 10.43 10.81
C ILE A 4 21.31 11.02 12.14
N THR A 5 21.39 12.35 12.26
CA THR A 5 20.86 13.04 13.46
C THR A 5 19.35 13.15 13.34
N PRO A 6 18.56 12.63 14.29
CA PRO A 6 17.12 12.78 14.31
C PRO A 6 16.69 14.26 14.34
N THR A 7 15.54 14.56 13.76
CA THR A 7 14.93 15.88 13.86
C THR A 7 14.16 16.04 15.17
N TYR A 8 13.81 17.28 15.54
CA TYR A 8 12.97 17.54 16.70
C TYR A 8 11.63 16.79 16.61
N GLU A 9 10.96 16.81 15.46
CA GLU A 9 9.70 16.09 15.23
C GLU A 9 9.85 14.57 15.48
N GLN A 10 11.00 13.99 15.11
CA GLN A 10 11.28 12.57 15.33
C GLN A 10 11.54 12.26 16.81
N ILE A 11 12.22 13.15 17.52
CA ILE A 11 12.44 13.03 18.97
C ILE A 11 11.11 13.17 19.71
N ASP A 12 10.31 14.19 19.38
CA ASP A 12 8.97 14.38 19.96
C ASP A 12 8.07 13.16 19.74
N ALA A 13 8.16 12.51 18.57
CA ALA A 13 7.42 11.28 18.29
C ALA A 13 7.83 10.13 19.23
N VAL A 14 9.12 9.99 19.52
CA VAL A 14 9.60 8.98 20.48
C VAL A 14 9.03 9.30 21.89
N GLU A 15 9.18 10.52 22.35
CA GLU A 15 8.65 10.95 23.66
C GLU A 15 7.13 10.78 23.75
N MET A 16 6.40 11.12 22.69
CA MET A 16 4.96 10.93 22.60
C MET A 16 4.57 9.47 22.85
N VAL A 17 5.21 8.51 22.17
CA VAL A 17 4.90 7.08 22.32
C VAL A 17 5.22 6.58 23.74
N LEU A 18 6.34 7.01 24.31
CA LEU A 18 6.74 6.58 25.64
C LEU A 18 5.79 7.09 26.73
N ASN A 19 5.19 8.26 26.55
CA ASN A 19 4.38 8.93 27.57
C ASN A 19 2.87 8.71 27.43
N ASN A 20 2.38 8.24 26.28
CA ASN A 20 0.95 8.09 26.03
C ASN A 20 0.54 6.62 25.84
N ARG A 21 -0.71 6.28 26.17
CA ARG A 21 -1.27 4.94 25.96
C ARG A 21 -1.68 4.73 24.50
N PHE A 22 -2.21 5.77 23.89
CA PHE A 22 -2.58 5.76 22.48
C PHE A 22 -1.94 6.96 21.78
N SER A 23 -1.33 6.75 20.64
CA SER A 23 -0.59 7.78 19.91
C SER A 23 -0.65 7.57 18.40
N ILE A 24 -0.51 8.65 17.65
CA ILE A 24 -0.54 8.63 16.20
C ILE A 24 0.67 9.37 15.63
N LEU A 25 1.43 8.68 14.78
CA LEU A 25 2.52 9.26 14.01
C LEU A 25 2.07 9.42 12.55
N THR A 26 2.01 10.65 12.07
CA THR A 26 1.68 10.93 10.67
C THR A 26 2.84 11.56 9.92
N GLY A 27 2.76 11.51 8.61
CA GLY A 27 3.73 12.19 7.75
C GLY A 27 3.57 11.78 6.29
N LYS A 28 3.93 12.69 5.40
CA LYS A 28 3.93 12.47 3.96
C LYS A 28 5.00 11.46 3.53
N PRO A 29 4.97 10.95 2.30
CA PRO A 29 6.06 10.11 1.78
C PRO A 29 7.41 10.83 1.90
N GLY A 30 8.43 10.10 2.34
CA GLY A 30 9.79 10.64 2.47
C GLY A 30 10.08 11.47 3.73
N THR A 31 9.14 11.62 4.67
CA THR A 31 9.36 12.36 5.93
C THR A 31 10.07 11.53 7.01
N GLY A 32 10.32 10.24 6.76
CA GLY A 32 11.08 9.40 7.67
C GLY A 32 10.25 8.66 8.72
N LYS A 33 8.97 8.37 8.48
CA LYS A 33 8.13 7.55 9.37
C LYS A 33 8.79 6.25 9.78
N THR A 34 9.32 5.49 8.81
CA THR A 34 10.03 4.22 9.07
C THR A 34 11.29 4.43 9.92
N PHE A 35 12.06 5.49 9.66
CA PHE A 35 13.22 5.82 10.48
C PHE A 35 12.80 6.19 11.91
N THR A 36 11.74 6.97 12.08
CA THR A 36 11.18 7.31 13.40
C THR A 36 10.71 6.06 14.14
N MET A 37 10.07 5.12 13.45
CA MET A 37 9.69 3.82 14.03
C MET A 37 10.93 3.06 14.55
N ILE A 38 12.03 3.04 13.81
CA ILE A 38 13.29 2.41 14.24
C ILE A 38 13.82 3.11 15.52
N LEU A 39 13.80 4.44 15.59
CA LEU A 39 14.19 5.17 16.80
C LEU A 39 13.31 4.81 18.01
N ILE A 40 12.00 4.69 17.81
CA ILE A 40 11.07 4.25 18.86
C ILE A 40 11.44 2.85 19.34
N LEU A 41 11.70 1.92 18.42
CA LEU A 41 12.09 0.55 18.75
C LEU A 41 13.43 0.48 19.50
N GLU A 42 14.38 1.34 19.16
CA GLU A 42 15.66 1.45 19.91
C GLU A 42 15.44 1.84 21.38
N GLU A 43 14.55 2.80 21.65
CA GLU A 43 14.23 3.20 23.02
C GLU A 43 13.41 2.14 23.78
N VAL A 44 12.44 1.52 23.11
CA VAL A 44 11.64 0.42 23.64
C VAL A 44 12.51 -0.77 24.08
N ARG A 45 13.53 -1.11 23.27
CA ARG A 45 14.52 -2.16 23.62
C ARG A 45 15.36 -1.80 24.84
N LYS A 46 15.76 -0.52 24.99
CA LYS A 46 16.50 -0.05 26.19
C LYS A 46 15.67 -0.19 27.47
N MET A 47 14.34 -0.06 27.34
CA MET A 47 13.40 -0.24 28.44
C MET A 47 13.03 -1.71 28.71
N ASN A 48 13.54 -2.65 27.89
CA ASN A 48 13.16 -4.06 27.87
C ASN A 48 11.65 -4.30 27.70
N TRP A 49 10.95 -3.41 26.98
CA TRP A 49 9.55 -3.63 26.63
C TRP A 49 9.42 -4.68 25.53
N ARG A 50 8.37 -5.50 25.64
CA ARG A 50 7.94 -6.38 24.56
C ARG A 50 7.11 -5.55 23.58
N PHE A 51 7.25 -5.84 22.29
CA PHE A 51 6.50 -5.14 21.27
C PHE A 51 6.05 -6.07 20.16
N GLU A 52 4.93 -5.71 19.55
CA GLU A 52 4.39 -6.36 18.34
C GLU A 52 4.32 -5.35 17.19
N LEU A 53 4.77 -5.79 16.01
CA LEU A 53 4.71 -5.00 14.79
C LEU A 53 3.64 -5.56 13.87
N ALA A 54 2.72 -4.71 13.42
CA ALA A 54 1.63 -5.12 12.57
C ALA A 54 1.34 -4.14 11.44
N ALA A 55 0.69 -4.64 10.38
CA ALA A 55 0.19 -3.83 9.29
C ALA A 55 -1.12 -4.40 8.73
N PRO A 56 -1.94 -3.62 8.01
CA PRO A 56 -3.18 -4.12 7.42
C PRO A 56 -2.97 -5.19 6.34
N THR A 57 -1.84 -5.15 5.63
CA THR A 57 -1.54 -6.06 4.52
C THR A 57 -0.24 -6.84 4.76
N GLY A 58 -0.15 -8.05 4.16
CA GLY A 58 1.05 -8.87 4.26
C GLY A 58 2.29 -8.19 3.69
N LYS A 59 2.12 -7.41 2.62
CA LYS A 59 3.22 -6.69 1.98
C LYS A 59 3.74 -5.53 2.82
N ALA A 60 2.85 -4.79 3.48
CA ALA A 60 3.26 -3.74 4.42
C ALA A 60 3.96 -4.34 5.66
N ALA A 61 3.44 -5.43 6.22
CA ALA A 61 4.08 -6.14 7.34
C ALA A 61 5.49 -6.62 6.97
N LYS A 62 5.67 -7.14 5.76
CA LYS A 62 6.95 -7.59 5.26
C LYS A 62 7.96 -6.43 5.12
N ARG A 63 7.55 -5.30 4.52
CA ARG A 63 8.41 -4.11 4.45
C ARG A 63 8.82 -3.59 5.83
N MET A 64 7.90 -3.68 6.78
CA MET A 64 8.17 -3.35 8.18
C MET A 64 9.26 -4.26 8.75
N MET A 65 9.17 -5.57 8.50
CA MET A 65 10.16 -6.57 8.89
C MET A 65 11.54 -6.32 8.24
N GLU A 66 11.57 -6.03 6.94
CA GLU A 66 12.81 -5.72 6.21
C GLU A 66 13.50 -4.45 6.72
N SER A 67 12.72 -3.44 7.09
CA SER A 67 13.26 -2.16 7.54
C SER A 67 13.70 -2.15 9.00
N THR A 68 13.06 -2.95 9.85
CA THR A 68 13.35 -3.00 11.30
C THR A 68 14.28 -4.15 11.69
N GLY A 69 14.27 -5.24 10.89
CA GLY A 69 14.92 -6.51 11.24
C GLY A 69 14.13 -7.34 12.27
N ASP A 70 12.96 -6.87 12.73
CA ASP A 70 12.11 -7.54 13.70
C ASP A 70 10.95 -8.26 13.02
N HIS A 71 10.35 -9.22 13.72
CA HIS A 71 9.15 -9.89 13.24
C HIS A 71 7.98 -8.91 13.12
N ALA A 72 7.34 -8.90 11.96
CA ALA A 72 6.13 -8.15 11.73
C ALA A 72 5.08 -9.02 11.02
N GLN A 73 3.81 -8.78 11.31
CA GLN A 73 2.72 -9.60 10.79
C GLN A 73 1.51 -8.76 10.40
N THR A 74 0.50 -9.37 9.78
CA THR A 74 -0.74 -8.64 9.53
C THR A 74 -1.54 -8.50 10.82
N ILE A 75 -2.32 -7.41 10.96
CA ILE A 75 -3.26 -7.24 12.08
C ILE A 75 -4.14 -8.49 12.24
N HIS A 76 -4.63 -9.07 11.14
CA HIS A 76 -5.40 -10.31 11.18
C HIS A 76 -4.63 -11.46 11.86
N LYS A 77 -3.34 -11.65 11.56
CA LYS A 77 -2.52 -12.69 12.22
C LYS A 77 -2.26 -12.38 13.68
N LEU A 78 -2.01 -11.12 14.01
CA LEU A 78 -1.82 -10.67 15.39
C LEU A 78 -3.05 -10.98 16.25
N LEU A 79 -4.25 -10.88 15.66
CA LEU A 79 -5.54 -11.18 16.30
C LEU A 79 -5.87 -12.68 16.33
N GLU A 80 -5.04 -13.55 15.76
CA GLU A 80 -5.17 -15.02 15.79
C GLU A 80 -6.54 -15.52 15.30
N PRO A 81 -6.83 -15.47 13.98
CA PRO A 81 -8.13 -15.89 13.45
C PRO A 81 -8.33 -17.39 13.63
N LYS A 82 -9.49 -17.79 14.16
CA LYS A 82 -9.94 -19.18 14.32
C LYS A 82 -11.20 -19.43 13.51
N LYS A 83 -11.36 -20.65 13.02
CA LYS A 83 -12.59 -21.07 12.33
C LYS A 83 -13.74 -21.16 13.33
N SER A 84 -14.88 -20.54 12.99
CA SER A 84 -16.10 -20.67 13.75
C SER A 84 -16.79 -22.00 13.43
N PRO A 85 -17.34 -22.71 14.42
CA PRO A 85 -18.17 -23.90 14.19
C PRO A 85 -19.44 -23.61 13.37
N TYR A 86 -19.88 -22.35 13.38
CA TYR A 86 -21.08 -21.89 12.67
C TYR A 86 -20.79 -21.31 11.28
N GLY A 87 -19.54 -21.43 10.80
CA GLY A 87 -19.07 -20.85 9.54
C GLY A 87 -18.36 -19.51 9.74
N GLY A 88 -17.45 -19.16 8.81
CA GLY A 88 -16.63 -17.95 8.94
C GLY A 88 -15.46 -18.14 9.92
N PHE A 89 -14.95 -17.03 10.43
CA PHE A 89 -13.88 -17.00 11.43
C PHE A 89 -14.15 -15.91 12.48
N TYR A 90 -13.53 -16.05 13.64
CA TYR A 90 -13.48 -15.06 14.70
C TYR A 90 -12.04 -14.86 15.14
N PHE A 91 -11.75 -13.77 15.80
CA PHE A 91 -10.44 -13.53 16.39
C PHE A 91 -10.40 -14.08 17.82
N SER A 92 -9.30 -14.76 18.19
CA SER A 92 -9.14 -15.27 19.55
C SER A 92 -8.46 -14.29 20.49
N ARG A 93 -7.96 -13.17 19.97
CA ARG A 93 -7.47 -12.03 20.75
C ARG A 93 -8.62 -11.03 20.88
N ASP A 94 -9.02 -10.76 22.11
CA ASP A 94 -10.13 -9.89 22.49
C ASP A 94 -9.94 -9.37 23.92
N ALA A 95 -10.96 -8.80 24.52
CA ALA A 95 -10.90 -8.26 25.89
C ALA A 95 -10.66 -9.33 26.98
N GLU A 96 -11.08 -10.58 26.75
CA GLU A 96 -10.86 -11.70 27.67
C GLU A 96 -9.47 -12.36 27.47
N ASN A 97 -8.90 -12.21 26.28
CA ASN A 97 -7.58 -12.74 25.90
C ASN A 97 -6.75 -11.69 25.15
N PRO A 98 -6.35 -10.58 25.79
CA PRO A 98 -5.66 -9.49 25.12
C PRO A 98 -4.27 -9.88 24.61
N ILE A 99 -3.72 -9.05 23.74
CA ILE A 99 -2.35 -9.17 23.23
C ILE A 99 -1.40 -8.90 24.40
N ASP A 100 -0.60 -9.91 24.79
CA ASP A 100 0.35 -9.83 25.91
C ASP A 100 1.65 -9.15 25.48
N THR A 101 1.65 -7.81 25.42
CA THR A 101 2.81 -7.00 25.03
C THR A 101 2.73 -5.60 25.65
N ASP A 102 3.84 -4.89 25.70
CA ASP A 102 3.90 -3.52 26.26
C ASP A 102 3.56 -2.45 25.20
N LEU A 103 3.82 -2.75 23.91
CA LEU A 103 3.57 -1.84 22.79
C LEU A 103 3.15 -2.59 21.53
N VAL A 104 2.07 -2.15 20.90
CA VAL A 104 1.69 -2.54 19.53
C VAL A 104 1.93 -1.36 18.59
N ILE A 105 2.68 -1.58 17.53
CA ILE A 105 2.90 -0.58 16.48
C ILE A 105 2.20 -1.07 15.20
N VAL A 106 1.34 -0.24 14.64
CA VAL A 106 0.62 -0.53 13.39
C VAL A 106 0.99 0.50 12.34
N ASP A 107 1.65 0.06 11.27
CA ASP A 107 1.95 0.91 10.12
C ASP A 107 0.85 0.83 9.04
N GLU A 108 0.85 1.77 8.10
CA GLU A 108 -0.18 1.93 7.05
C GLU A 108 -1.61 2.04 7.62
N ALA A 109 -1.78 2.74 8.73
CA ALA A 109 -3.06 2.87 9.43
C ALA A 109 -4.19 3.49 8.59
N SER A 110 -3.88 4.19 7.49
CA SER A 110 -4.88 4.69 6.54
C SER A 110 -5.73 3.58 5.89
N MET A 111 -5.23 2.33 5.89
CA MET A 111 -5.88 1.16 5.30
C MET A 111 -6.75 0.37 6.28
N ILE A 112 -6.79 0.75 7.55
CA ILE A 112 -7.60 0.06 8.57
C ILE A 112 -9.06 0.48 8.43
N ASP A 113 -9.95 -0.51 8.28
CA ASP A 113 -11.39 -0.28 8.31
C ASP A 113 -11.95 -0.34 9.74
N THR A 114 -13.22 0.05 9.90
CA THR A 114 -13.87 0.13 11.20
C THR A 114 -13.90 -1.23 11.91
N ASN A 115 -14.20 -2.32 11.21
CA ASN A 115 -14.30 -3.63 11.84
C ASN A 115 -12.95 -4.14 12.34
N LEU A 116 -11.90 -3.98 11.52
CA LEU A 116 -10.56 -4.38 11.89
C LEU A 116 -10.02 -3.53 13.04
N PHE A 117 -10.32 -2.22 13.04
CA PHE A 117 -9.94 -1.33 14.13
C PHE A 117 -10.63 -1.68 15.44
N HIS A 118 -11.94 -1.95 15.40
CA HIS A 118 -12.70 -2.42 16.56
C HIS A 118 -12.08 -3.70 17.13
N SER A 119 -11.83 -4.69 16.30
CA SER A 119 -11.20 -5.96 16.74
C SER A 119 -9.80 -5.74 17.34
N LEU A 120 -9.01 -4.84 16.77
CA LEU A 120 -7.70 -4.49 17.31
C LEU A 120 -7.80 -3.84 18.68
N LEU A 121 -8.70 -2.85 18.84
CA LEU A 121 -8.89 -2.17 20.12
C LEU A 121 -9.40 -3.13 21.20
N SER A 122 -10.33 -4.03 20.85
CA SER A 122 -10.84 -5.03 21.79
C SER A 122 -9.75 -5.99 22.30
N ALA A 123 -8.69 -6.17 21.53
CA ALA A 123 -7.56 -7.02 21.91
C ALA A 123 -6.42 -6.27 22.64
N ILE A 124 -6.57 -4.97 22.89
CA ILE A 124 -5.60 -4.14 23.63
C ILE A 124 -6.09 -3.92 25.05
N ASP A 125 -5.31 -4.35 26.04
CA ASP A 125 -5.53 -3.94 27.43
C ASP A 125 -5.03 -2.51 27.63
N PRO A 126 -5.91 -1.50 27.80
CA PRO A 126 -5.49 -0.10 27.88
C PRO A 126 -4.69 0.22 29.17
N THR A 127 -4.68 -0.69 30.16
CA THR A 127 -3.91 -0.51 31.40
C THR A 127 -2.45 -0.97 31.25
N GLN A 128 -2.17 -1.89 30.33
CA GLN A 128 -0.85 -2.51 30.15
C GLN A 128 -0.23 -2.14 28.80
N THR A 129 -0.96 -2.28 27.71
CA THR A 129 -0.45 -2.18 26.37
C THR A 129 -0.64 -0.78 25.77
N LYS A 130 0.40 -0.24 25.18
CA LYS A 130 0.35 1.00 24.37
C LYS A 130 0.05 0.67 22.91
N LEU A 131 -0.62 1.58 22.21
CA LEU A 131 -0.90 1.47 20.78
C LEU A 131 -0.36 2.70 20.03
N LEU A 132 0.51 2.45 19.04
CA LEU A 132 0.95 3.46 18.09
C LEU A 132 0.39 3.15 16.70
N LEU A 133 -0.33 4.09 16.13
CA LEU A 133 -0.73 4.06 14.71
C LEU A 133 0.20 4.95 13.88
N ILE A 134 0.75 4.40 12.79
CA ILE A 134 1.59 5.14 11.84
C ILE A 134 0.85 5.19 10.51
N GLY A 135 0.76 6.36 9.87
CA GLY A 135 0.07 6.45 8.58
C GLY A 135 0.18 7.81 7.90
N ASP A 136 -0.44 7.87 6.73
CA ASP A 136 -0.52 9.09 5.92
C ASP A 136 -2.00 9.37 5.59
N PRO A 137 -2.61 10.42 6.18
CA PRO A 137 -4.02 10.74 5.94
C PRO A 137 -4.32 11.21 4.51
N GLY A 138 -3.30 11.56 3.74
CA GLY A 138 -3.42 11.93 2.33
C GLY A 138 -3.63 10.74 1.40
N GLN A 139 -3.24 9.54 1.83
CA GLN A 139 -3.38 8.32 1.04
C GLN A 139 -4.83 7.82 0.95
N LEU A 140 -5.05 6.84 0.07
CA LEU A 140 -6.35 6.18 -0.08
C LEU A 140 -6.77 5.54 1.26
N PRO A 141 -8.05 5.67 1.64
CA PRO A 141 -8.57 5.00 2.82
C PRO A 141 -8.71 3.49 2.58
N SER A 142 -9.10 2.75 3.64
CA SER A 142 -9.45 1.34 3.56
C SER A 142 -10.45 1.04 2.45
N VAL A 143 -10.43 -0.19 1.91
CA VAL A 143 -11.49 -0.66 1.00
C VAL A 143 -12.78 -0.93 1.78
N GLY A 144 -12.66 -1.45 3.00
CA GLY A 144 -13.77 -1.64 3.95
C GLY A 144 -14.35 -0.32 4.46
N PRO A 145 -15.44 -0.39 5.26
CA PRO A 145 -16.12 0.80 5.77
C PRO A 145 -15.25 1.63 6.70
N GLY A 146 -15.49 2.93 6.71
CA GLY A 146 -14.84 3.84 7.65
C GLY A 146 -13.66 4.64 7.08
N ALA A 147 -13.13 5.53 7.93
CA ALA A 147 -11.94 6.36 7.66
C ALA A 147 -11.21 6.66 8.98
N ILE A 148 -10.88 5.59 9.68
CA ILE A 148 -10.41 5.58 11.07
C ILE A 148 -9.29 6.61 11.31
N LEU A 149 -8.21 6.57 10.56
CA LEU A 149 -7.10 7.50 10.77
C LEU A 149 -7.54 8.97 10.64
N ARG A 150 -8.42 9.28 9.68
CA ARG A 150 -8.94 10.64 9.49
C ARG A 150 -9.77 11.08 10.70
N ASP A 151 -10.62 10.22 11.20
CA ASP A 151 -11.56 10.56 12.27
C ASP A 151 -10.82 10.68 13.62
N LEU A 152 -9.83 9.82 13.88
CA LEU A 152 -8.94 9.94 15.03
C LEU A 152 -8.12 11.26 15.01
N LEU A 153 -7.66 11.68 13.83
CA LEU A 153 -6.89 12.92 13.69
C LEU A 153 -7.73 14.20 13.86
N ARG A 154 -9.05 14.12 13.78
CA ARG A 154 -9.95 15.24 14.09
C ARG A 154 -10.05 15.50 15.59
N ASN A 155 -9.83 14.48 16.41
CA ASN A 155 -9.89 14.61 17.86
C ASN A 155 -8.58 15.19 18.41
N GLU A 156 -8.66 16.32 19.13
CA GLU A 156 -7.49 17.06 19.63
C GLU A 156 -6.84 16.42 20.86
N VAL A 157 -7.54 15.52 21.57
CA VAL A 157 -7.06 14.87 22.80
C VAL A 157 -6.07 13.75 22.49
N ILE A 158 -6.16 13.15 21.30
CA ILE A 158 -5.24 12.07 20.92
C ILE A 158 -3.84 12.63 20.70
N ALA A 159 -2.87 12.07 21.42
CA ALA A 159 -1.46 12.41 21.26
C ALA A 159 -0.99 12.09 19.83
N ARG A 160 -0.46 13.10 19.15
CA ARG A 160 -0.04 12.97 17.76
C ARG A 160 1.19 13.78 17.42
N THR A 161 2.02 13.24 16.56
CA THR A 161 3.14 13.95 15.94
C THR A 161 3.02 13.85 14.42
N GLU A 162 3.15 14.98 13.72
CA GLU A 162 3.22 15.03 12.27
C GLU A 162 4.65 15.31 11.83
N LEU A 163 5.23 14.40 11.04
CA LEU A 163 6.54 14.62 10.42
C LEU A 163 6.35 15.48 9.17
N THR A 164 6.89 16.67 9.18
CA THR A 164 6.77 17.63 8.09
C THR A 164 8.05 17.74 7.26
N LYS A 165 9.21 17.49 7.90
CA LYS A 165 10.51 17.63 7.26
C LYS A 165 10.78 16.46 6.31
N ILE A 166 11.02 16.79 5.05
CA ILE A 166 11.33 15.84 4.00
C ILE A 166 12.84 15.57 4.00
N HIS A 167 13.23 14.30 4.19
CA HIS A 167 14.63 13.88 4.33
C HIS A 167 15.26 13.26 3.08
N ARG A 168 14.45 12.92 2.07
CA ARG A 168 14.99 12.39 0.82
C ARG A 168 15.41 13.52 -0.10
N TYR A 169 16.36 13.26 -1.00
CA TYR A 169 16.56 14.03 -2.23
C TYR A 169 15.27 13.96 -3.04
N ALA A 170 14.35 14.82 -2.64
CA ALA A 170 12.95 14.57 -2.85
C ALA A 170 12.51 15.02 -4.24
N GLY A 171 13.31 15.83 -4.91
CA GLY A 171 13.04 16.28 -6.24
C GLY A 171 11.63 16.88 -6.43
N THR A 172 11.24 17.01 -7.67
CA THR A 172 9.91 17.50 -8.05
C THR A 172 8.75 16.59 -7.65
N LEU A 173 9.01 15.31 -7.44
CA LEU A 173 8.00 14.32 -7.05
C LEU A 173 7.39 14.61 -5.68
N VAL A 174 8.21 14.93 -4.70
CA VAL A 174 7.71 15.19 -3.34
C VAL A 174 7.02 16.54 -3.24
N GLU A 175 7.50 17.56 -3.98
CA GLU A 175 6.80 18.84 -4.07
C GLU A 175 5.42 18.67 -4.69
N ALA A 176 5.32 17.88 -5.78
CA ALA A 176 4.04 17.58 -6.38
C ALA A 176 3.11 16.84 -5.43
N CYS A 177 3.62 15.87 -4.64
CA CYS A 177 2.83 15.24 -3.59
C CYS A 177 2.32 16.26 -2.56
N ALA A 178 3.16 17.21 -2.13
CA ALA A 178 2.76 18.25 -1.20
C ALA A 178 1.69 19.18 -1.79
N ASP A 179 1.82 19.58 -3.06
CA ASP A 179 0.85 20.41 -3.75
C ASP A 179 -0.48 19.68 -3.96
N ILE A 180 -0.46 18.45 -4.44
CA ILE A 180 -1.66 17.63 -4.61
C ILE A 180 -2.39 17.46 -3.27
N HIS A 181 -1.66 17.14 -2.20
CA HIS A 181 -2.25 17.03 -0.86
C HIS A 181 -2.97 18.30 -0.43
N ALA A 182 -2.35 19.46 -0.68
CA ALA A 182 -2.92 20.76 -0.41
C ALA A 182 -4.02 21.20 -1.42
N GLY A 183 -4.33 20.38 -2.42
CA GLY A 183 -5.31 20.69 -3.46
C GLY A 183 -4.81 21.66 -4.53
N ARG A 184 -3.52 21.86 -4.59
CA ARG A 184 -2.88 22.69 -5.63
C ARG A 184 -2.38 21.80 -6.77
N MET A 185 -2.40 22.36 -7.98
CA MET A 185 -1.81 21.70 -9.13
C MET A 185 -0.29 21.94 -9.12
N TYR A 186 0.49 20.90 -9.33
CA TYR A 186 1.93 21.00 -9.55
C TYR A 186 2.26 21.30 -11.01
N ILE A 187 3.44 21.82 -11.28
CA ILE A 187 3.94 22.04 -12.64
C ILE A 187 4.84 20.87 -13.02
N PRO A 188 4.40 19.98 -13.93
CA PRO A 188 5.20 18.85 -14.33
C PRO A 188 6.35 19.30 -15.24
N ALA A 189 7.49 18.66 -15.12
CA ALA A 189 8.60 18.78 -16.05
C ALA A 189 8.35 17.96 -17.33
N LYS A 190 9.13 18.25 -18.37
CA LYS A 190 9.08 17.52 -19.64
C LYS A 190 10.14 16.42 -19.72
N GLU A 191 11.23 16.58 -19.03
CA GLU A 191 12.39 15.69 -19.07
C GLU A 191 12.84 15.32 -17.66
N ILE A 192 13.34 14.10 -17.51
CA ILE A 192 13.90 13.58 -16.26
C ILE A 192 15.36 14.02 -16.17
N ASP A 193 15.72 14.64 -15.06
CA ASP A 193 17.09 14.96 -14.69
C ASP A 193 17.30 14.60 -13.20
N LEU A 194 17.95 13.47 -12.96
CA LEU A 194 18.22 12.97 -11.60
C LEU A 194 19.54 13.52 -11.03
N GLU A 195 20.39 14.15 -11.86
CA GLU A 195 21.69 14.69 -11.46
C GLU A 195 21.62 16.19 -11.17
N ALA A 196 20.50 16.84 -11.46
CA ALA A 196 20.28 18.23 -11.08
C ALA A 196 20.43 18.41 -9.56
N GLU A 197 20.85 19.58 -9.10
CA GLU A 197 20.91 19.96 -7.69
C GLU A 197 19.60 19.62 -6.95
N LYS A 198 18.48 19.81 -7.64
CA LYS A 198 17.16 19.33 -7.27
C LYS A 198 16.67 18.35 -8.34
N PRO A 199 16.61 17.06 -8.05
CA PRO A 199 16.21 16.06 -9.04
C PRO A 199 14.86 16.35 -9.68
N VAL A 200 14.81 16.31 -11.01
CA VAL A 200 13.59 16.41 -11.82
C VAL A 200 13.10 14.99 -12.07
N ASN A 201 12.26 14.48 -11.21
CA ASN A 201 11.87 13.07 -11.15
C ASN A 201 10.35 12.84 -11.26
N LEU A 202 9.57 13.87 -11.53
CA LEU A 202 8.17 13.78 -11.93
C LEU A 202 8.00 14.49 -13.27
N VAL A 203 7.61 13.73 -14.30
CA VAL A 203 7.38 14.27 -15.64
C VAL A 203 6.00 13.92 -16.16
N HIS A 204 5.54 14.71 -17.13
CA HIS A 204 4.28 14.48 -17.81
C HIS A 204 4.46 14.45 -19.32
N VAL A 205 3.85 13.43 -19.95
CA VAL A 205 3.79 13.29 -21.41
C VAL A 205 2.37 13.58 -21.86
N GLU A 206 2.14 14.73 -22.49
CA GLU A 206 0.82 15.16 -22.92
C GLU A 206 0.35 14.41 -24.15
N ILE A 207 -0.71 13.62 -24.03
CA ILE A 207 -1.32 12.83 -25.12
C ILE A 207 -2.83 12.78 -24.88
N GLY A 208 -3.63 13.12 -25.92
CA GLY A 208 -5.10 13.15 -25.81
C GLY A 208 -5.80 11.83 -26.10
N SER A 209 -5.27 11.00 -26.99
CA SER A 209 -5.92 9.75 -27.43
C SER A 209 -5.57 8.57 -26.53
N PRO A 210 -6.56 7.82 -26.01
CA PRO A 210 -6.32 6.64 -25.18
C PRO A 210 -5.40 5.58 -25.83
N ASP A 211 -5.56 5.31 -27.12
CA ASP A 211 -4.71 4.34 -27.84
C ASP A 211 -3.26 4.81 -27.95
N ARG A 212 -3.05 6.12 -28.16
CA ARG A 212 -1.71 6.71 -28.19
C ARG A 212 -1.10 6.76 -26.79
N ILE A 213 -1.90 6.98 -25.74
CA ILE A 213 -1.45 6.89 -24.34
C ILE A 213 -0.96 5.47 -24.07
N GLN A 214 -1.72 4.45 -24.46
CA GLN A 214 -1.37 3.05 -24.26
C GLN A 214 -0.04 2.71 -24.96
N HIS A 215 0.13 3.11 -26.22
CA HIS A 215 1.37 2.90 -26.97
C HIS A 215 2.57 3.63 -26.33
N ALA A 216 2.38 4.87 -25.89
CA ALA A 216 3.44 5.63 -25.21
C ALA A 216 3.87 4.98 -23.88
N ILE A 217 2.91 4.43 -23.12
CA ILE A 217 3.20 3.69 -21.89
C ILE A 217 4.09 2.46 -22.18
N GLU A 218 3.80 1.72 -23.25
CA GLU A 218 4.62 0.58 -23.68
C GLU A 218 6.05 1.01 -24.01
N GLU A 219 6.21 2.03 -24.85
CA GLU A 219 7.52 2.54 -25.22
C GLU A 219 8.31 3.09 -24.03
N ILE A 220 7.65 3.80 -23.14
CA ILE A 220 8.28 4.34 -21.92
C ILE A 220 8.71 3.18 -21.00
N ALA A 221 7.81 2.22 -20.75
CA ALA A 221 8.07 1.14 -19.81
C ALA A 221 9.15 0.16 -20.29
N ILE A 222 9.14 -0.17 -21.58
CA ILE A 222 10.00 -1.21 -22.15
C ILE A 222 11.32 -0.64 -22.67
N VAL A 223 11.27 0.52 -23.35
CA VAL A 223 12.44 1.06 -24.05
C VAL A 223 13.09 2.20 -23.27
N ASN A 224 12.32 3.25 -22.96
CA ASN A 224 12.91 4.46 -22.40
C ASN A 224 13.47 4.24 -20.99
N MET A 225 12.77 3.44 -20.17
CA MET A 225 13.23 3.14 -18.80
C MET A 225 14.38 2.12 -18.81
N ALA A 226 14.35 1.12 -19.69
CA ALA A 226 15.47 0.19 -19.85
C ALA A 226 16.76 0.92 -20.25
N ASN A 227 16.69 1.91 -21.15
CA ASN A 227 17.82 2.75 -21.52
C ASN A 227 18.39 3.59 -20.35
N ARG A 228 17.61 3.73 -19.26
CA ARG A 228 18.01 4.38 -18.00
C ARG A 228 18.38 3.37 -16.90
N GLY A 229 18.44 2.08 -17.21
CA GLY A 229 18.77 1.00 -16.27
C GLY A 229 17.62 0.53 -15.39
N PHE A 230 16.36 0.85 -15.74
CA PHE A 230 15.18 0.36 -15.04
C PHE A 230 14.42 -0.62 -15.93
N HIS A 231 14.28 -1.85 -15.49
CA HIS A 231 13.69 -2.93 -16.26
C HIS A 231 12.36 -3.38 -15.65
N ILE A 232 11.32 -3.45 -16.48
CA ILE A 232 9.98 -3.83 -16.03
C ILE A 232 9.90 -5.29 -15.61
N GLU A 233 10.73 -6.13 -16.21
CA GLU A 233 10.87 -7.55 -15.88
C GLU A 233 11.45 -7.75 -14.48
N ASN A 234 12.34 -6.86 -14.03
CA ASN A 234 12.98 -6.91 -12.72
C ASN A 234 12.15 -6.25 -11.61
N GLY A 235 10.92 -5.79 -11.92
CA GLY A 235 10.10 -5.07 -10.95
C GLY A 235 10.45 -3.60 -10.75
N ASP A 236 11.45 -3.06 -11.48
CA ASP A 236 11.83 -1.65 -11.36
C ASP A 236 10.74 -0.69 -11.83
N VAL A 237 9.94 -1.11 -12.81
CA VAL A 237 8.87 -0.32 -13.41
C VAL A 237 7.52 -0.94 -13.10
N GLN A 238 6.59 -0.12 -12.58
CA GLN A 238 5.22 -0.52 -12.35
C GLN A 238 4.24 0.46 -13.00
N ILE A 239 3.29 -0.07 -13.77
CA ILE A 239 2.20 0.72 -14.32
C ILE A 239 1.02 0.67 -13.35
N ILE A 240 0.44 1.83 -13.00
CA ILE A 240 -0.70 1.93 -12.11
C ILE A 240 -1.87 2.60 -12.84
N SER A 241 -2.94 1.84 -13.10
CA SER A 241 -4.17 2.37 -13.69
C SER A 241 -5.30 2.50 -12.65
N PRO A 242 -6.18 3.51 -12.78
CA PRO A 242 -7.34 3.63 -11.93
C PRO A 242 -8.44 2.60 -12.24
N VAL A 243 -8.40 1.94 -13.39
CA VAL A 243 -9.45 1.05 -13.90
C VAL A 243 -8.91 -0.37 -14.05
N ASN A 244 -9.62 -1.35 -13.47
CA ASN A 244 -9.25 -2.76 -13.59
C ASN A 244 -9.61 -3.34 -14.96
N SER A 245 -10.85 -3.12 -15.42
CA SER A 245 -11.40 -3.62 -16.68
C SER A 245 -12.17 -2.51 -17.40
N LYS A 246 -12.49 -2.72 -18.66
CA LYS A 246 -13.17 -1.78 -19.56
C LYS A 246 -12.36 -0.56 -19.99
N GLY A 247 -12.17 -0.47 -21.27
CA GLY A 247 -11.46 0.61 -21.94
C GLY A 247 -9.96 0.34 -22.15
N PRO A 248 -9.34 1.07 -23.08
CA PRO A 248 -7.96 0.81 -23.52
C PRO A 248 -6.90 1.11 -22.45
N LEU A 249 -7.23 1.92 -21.45
CA LEU A 249 -6.31 2.28 -20.36
C LEU A 249 -6.57 1.47 -19.06
N SER A 250 -7.37 0.39 -19.15
CA SER A 250 -7.57 -0.53 -18.03
C SER A 250 -6.35 -1.42 -17.78
N CYS A 251 -6.22 -1.93 -16.55
CA CYS A 251 -5.18 -2.90 -16.22
C CYS A 251 -5.21 -4.10 -17.17
N GLU A 252 -6.40 -4.65 -17.48
CA GLU A 252 -6.55 -5.77 -18.41
C GLU A 252 -6.02 -5.44 -19.80
N ALA A 253 -6.41 -4.29 -20.35
CA ALA A 253 -5.99 -3.88 -21.70
C ALA A 253 -4.48 -3.62 -21.77
N ILE A 254 -3.92 -2.93 -20.77
CA ILE A 254 -2.47 -2.67 -20.72
C ILE A 254 -1.70 -3.97 -20.52
N ASN A 255 -2.13 -4.85 -19.60
CA ASN A 255 -1.48 -6.15 -19.37
C ASN A 255 -1.46 -7.01 -20.64
N LYS A 256 -2.55 -7.01 -21.41
CA LYS A 256 -2.62 -7.75 -22.69
C LYS A 256 -1.56 -7.25 -23.68
N ARG A 257 -1.39 -5.95 -23.79
CA ARG A 257 -0.37 -5.37 -24.66
C ARG A 257 1.04 -5.60 -24.15
N MET A 258 1.25 -5.49 -22.84
CA MET A 258 2.55 -5.77 -22.23
C MET A 258 2.95 -7.23 -22.44
N GLN A 259 2.03 -8.18 -22.26
CA GLN A 259 2.28 -9.60 -22.56
C GLN A 259 2.68 -9.79 -24.03
N PHE A 260 1.95 -9.17 -24.95
CA PHE A 260 2.27 -9.25 -26.37
C PHE A 260 3.66 -8.68 -26.72
N ARG A 261 4.06 -7.60 -26.05
CA ARG A 261 5.36 -6.93 -26.31
C ARG A 261 6.54 -7.63 -25.64
N LEU A 262 6.35 -8.11 -24.40
CA LEU A 262 7.41 -8.67 -23.57
C LEU A 262 7.51 -10.19 -23.67
N ASN A 263 6.39 -10.86 -23.92
CA ASN A 263 6.30 -12.31 -23.81
C ASN A 263 5.48 -12.88 -24.99
N ASN A 264 5.96 -12.63 -26.22
CA ASN A 264 5.30 -13.07 -27.46
C ASN A 264 5.86 -14.42 -27.93
N GLU A 265 5.77 -15.46 -27.13
CA GLU A 265 6.04 -16.82 -27.59
C GLU A 265 4.76 -17.44 -28.18
N GLY A 266 4.69 -17.49 -29.52
CA GLY A 266 3.69 -18.26 -30.27
C GLY A 266 2.68 -17.40 -31.07
N GLU A 267 2.13 -18.03 -32.12
CA GLU A 267 1.08 -17.52 -33.00
C GLU A 267 -0.26 -17.38 -32.23
N HIS A 268 -0.46 -16.34 -31.44
CA HIS A 268 -1.74 -16.10 -30.80
C HIS A 268 -2.42 -14.84 -31.33
N GLN A 269 -3.67 -14.99 -31.69
CA GLN A 269 -4.55 -13.91 -32.11
C GLN A 269 -4.68 -12.89 -30.99
N PRO A 270 -4.59 -11.58 -31.26
CA PRO A 270 -4.59 -10.53 -30.23
C PRO A 270 -5.91 -10.37 -29.45
N TYR A 271 -6.90 -11.24 -29.66
CA TYR A 271 -8.26 -11.11 -29.15
C TYR A 271 -8.75 -12.26 -28.25
N GLU A 272 -7.93 -13.29 -28.01
CA GLU A 272 -8.32 -14.36 -27.09
C GLU A 272 -8.09 -13.96 -25.62
N ARG A 273 -8.80 -14.65 -24.70
CA ARG A 273 -8.64 -14.44 -23.26
C ARG A 273 -7.16 -14.50 -22.89
N LEU A 274 -6.69 -13.56 -22.06
CA LEU A 274 -5.35 -13.56 -21.51
C LEU A 274 -5.07 -14.87 -20.77
N SER A 275 -4.53 -15.88 -21.48
CA SER A 275 -3.94 -17.06 -20.84
C SER A 275 -2.56 -16.68 -20.29
N PHE A 276 -2.19 -17.26 -19.16
CA PHE A 276 -0.84 -17.11 -18.66
C PHE A 276 0.16 -17.83 -19.55
N ARG A 277 1.37 -17.28 -19.62
CA ARG A 277 2.52 -17.82 -20.35
C ARG A 277 3.73 -17.87 -19.42
N ASN A 278 4.68 -18.73 -19.74
CA ASN A 278 5.97 -18.72 -19.06
C ASN A 278 6.63 -17.34 -19.20
N GLY A 279 7.16 -16.80 -18.11
CA GLY A 279 7.72 -15.45 -18.05
C GLY A 279 6.71 -14.34 -17.74
N ASP A 280 5.41 -14.62 -17.66
CA ASP A 280 4.43 -13.61 -17.31
C ASP A 280 4.62 -13.11 -15.86
N LYS A 281 4.57 -11.79 -15.69
CA LYS A 281 4.52 -11.16 -14.37
C LYS A 281 3.10 -11.28 -13.81
N VAL A 282 2.98 -11.86 -12.63
CA VAL A 282 1.69 -12.14 -11.98
C VAL A 282 1.62 -11.59 -10.57
N ILE A 283 0.41 -11.32 -10.09
CA ILE A 283 0.10 -10.92 -8.72
C ILE A 283 -0.90 -11.90 -8.11
N ASN A 284 -0.63 -12.34 -6.89
CA ASN A 284 -1.58 -13.12 -6.11
C ASN A 284 -2.62 -12.21 -5.45
N THR A 285 -3.90 -12.61 -5.48
CA THR A 285 -5.02 -11.76 -5.00
C THR A 285 -5.68 -12.26 -3.71
N LYS A 286 -5.16 -13.34 -3.12
CA LYS A 286 -5.64 -13.87 -1.83
C LYS A 286 -4.51 -14.48 -1.01
N ASN A 287 -4.60 -14.35 0.30
CA ASN A 287 -3.70 -15.06 1.21
C ASN A 287 -3.97 -16.56 1.13
N LYS A 288 -2.96 -17.35 0.80
CA LYS A 288 -3.09 -18.80 0.70
C LYS A 288 -1.73 -19.50 0.90
N GLU A 289 -1.77 -20.72 1.43
CA GLU A 289 -0.63 -21.61 1.42
C GLU A 289 -0.68 -22.48 0.16
N TYR A 290 0.46 -22.61 -0.50
CA TYR A 290 0.65 -23.45 -1.67
C TYR A 290 1.81 -24.40 -1.43
N ASN A 291 1.81 -25.56 -2.10
CA ASN A 291 2.92 -26.48 -2.07
C ASN A 291 4.18 -25.81 -2.63
N ASP A 292 5.29 -25.90 -1.89
CA ASP A 292 6.58 -25.35 -2.32
C ASP A 292 7.37 -26.40 -3.08
N VAL A 293 7.96 -26.03 -4.21
CA VAL A 293 8.76 -26.93 -5.04
C VAL A 293 10.07 -27.35 -4.35
N LYS A 294 10.65 -26.45 -3.55
CA LYS A 294 11.99 -26.59 -2.96
C LYS A 294 11.95 -27.05 -1.48
N LYS A 295 10.80 -26.96 -0.81
CA LYS A 295 10.65 -27.28 0.61
C LYS A 295 9.60 -28.35 0.84
N LYS A 296 9.85 -29.27 1.79
CA LYS A 296 8.78 -30.14 2.30
C LYS A 296 7.80 -29.29 3.12
N GLY A 297 6.59 -29.09 2.60
CA GLY A 297 5.54 -28.28 3.22
C GLY A 297 5.05 -27.17 2.32
N GLY A 298 4.14 -26.37 2.83
CA GLY A 298 3.57 -25.23 2.13
C GLY A 298 4.40 -23.95 2.31
N SER A 299 4.30 -23.05 1.34
CA SER A 299 4.75 -21.66 1.44
C SER A 299 3.55 -20.73 1.39
N SER A 300 3.50 -19.81 2.32
CA SER A 300 2.47 -18.76 2.36
C SER A 300 2.71 -17.72 1.27
N VAL A 301 1.70 -17.49 0.45
CA VAL A 301 1.66 -16.40 -0.54
C VAL A 301 0.54 -15.46 -0.15
N VAL A 302 0.88 -14.18 0.05
CA VAL A 302 -0.10 -13.20 0.51
C VAL A 302 -0.70 -12.41 -0.65
N ASN A 303 -1.83 -11.76 -0.38
CA ASN A 303 -2.45 -10.84 -1.34
C ASN A 303 -1.49 -9.67 -1.63
N GLY A 304 -1.24 -9.44 -2.91
CA GLY A 304 -0.29 -8.42 -3.37
C GLY A 304 1.11 -8.95 -3.70
N ASP A 305 1.45 -10.20 -3.38
CA ASP A 305 2.72 -10.79 -3.80
C ASP A 305 2.82 -10.86 -5.32
N ILE A 306 3.92 -10.35 -5.84
CA ILE A 306 4.24 -10.36 -7.26
C ILE A 306 5.25 -11.48 -7.52
N GLY A 307 5.09 -12.17 -8.63
CA GLY A 307 5.98 -13.26 -9.05
C GLY A 307 6.02 -13.41 -10.55
N ILE A 308 6.83 -14.35 -11.01
CA ILE A 308 6.98 -14.71 -12.41
C ILE A 308 6.45 -16.12 -12.64
N MET A 309 5.69 -16.29 -13.70
CA MET A 309 5.20 -17.60 -14.15
C MET A 309 6.35 -18.40 -14.72
N ILE A 310 6.71 -19.50 -14.08
CA ILE A 310 7.83 -20.36 -14.50
C ILE A 310 7.36 -21.45 -15.43
N ASP A 311 6.22 -22.07 -15.13
CA ASP A 311 5.66 -23.14 -15.95
C ASP A 311 4.12 -23.08 -15.92
N VAL A 312 3.52 -23.01 -17.11
CA VAL A 312 2.06 -22.96 -17.26
C VAL A 312 1.43 -24.33 -17.48
N ASP A 313 2.22 -25.36 -17.73
CA ASP A 313 1.75 -26.71 -18.07
C ASP A 313 2.30 -27.78 -17.13
N PHE A 314 2.66 -27.41 -15.91
CA PHE A 314 3.14 -28.33 -14.90
C PHE A 314 2.05 -29.36 -14.51
N ASP A 315 2.47 -30.59 -14.19
CA ASP A 315 1.61 -31.69 -13.77
C ASP A 315 0.51 -31.99 -14.82
N ASP A 316 0.95 -32.36 -16.03
CA ASP A 316 0.09 -32.64 -17.21
C ASP A 316 -0.89 -31.50 -17.52
N GLY A 317 -0.46 -30.27 -17.29
CA GLY A 317 -1.24 -29.07 -17.59
C GLY A 317 -2.29 -28.71 -16.52
N SER A 318 -2.31 -29.37 -15.37
CA SER A 318 -3.28 -29.08 -14.30
C SER A 318 -2.88 -27.93 -13.37
N SER A 319 -1.60 -27.55 -13.38
CA SER A 319 -1.04 -26.61 -12.43
C SER A 319 -0.14 -25.56 -13.09
N TYR A 320 0.06 -24.46 -12.41
CA TYR A 320 1.06 -23.43 -12.67
C TYR A 320 2.20 -23.56 -11.67
N VAL A 321 3.43 -23.26 -12.10
CA VAL A 321 4.56 -23.02 -11.21
C VAL A 321 4.88 -21.54 -11.26
N VAL A 322 4.87 -20.89 -10.09
CA VAL A 322 5.12 -19.45 -9.95
C VAL A 322 6.24 -19.23 -8.95
N GLU A 323 7.24 -18.45 -9.34
CA GLU A 323 8.26 -17.97 -8.43
C GLU A 323 7.89 -16.57 -7.95
N PHE A 324 7.60 -16.46 -6.65
CA PHE A 324 7.35 -15.19 -5.98
C PHE A 324 8.65 -14.68 -5.37
N GLU A 325 8.83 -13.38 -5.45
CA GLU A 325 9.91 -12.68 -4.77
C GLU A 325 9.56 -12.43 -3.30
N ASP A 326 10.59 -12.22 -2.53
CA ASP A 326 10.55 -11.70 -1.16
C ASP A 326 9.64 -12.44 -0.16
N PRO A 327 10.11 -13.48 0.51
CA PRO A 327 11.32 -14.21 0.19
C PRO A 327 11.11 -15.05 -1.07
N THR A 328 12.17 -15.32 -1.83
CA THR A 328 12.07 -16.16 -3.03
C THR A 328 11.52 -17.53 -2.67
N ARG A 329 10.38 -17.88 -3.28
CA ARG A 329 9.69 -19.16 -3.13
C ARG A 329 9.03 -19.57 -4.43
N THR A 330 9.19 -20.82 -4.79
CA THR A 330 8.60 -21.38 -6.01
C THR A 330 7.47 -22.31 -5.60
N VAL A 331 6.26 -21.99 -5.99
CA VAL A 331 5.05 -22.70 -5.55
C VAL A 331 4.26 -23.28 -6.71
N ILE A 332 3.56 -24.39 -6.43
CA ILE A 332 2.65 -25.05 -7.36
C ILE A 332 1.23 -24.59 -7.06
N ILE A 333 0.53 -24.11 -8.07
CA ILE A 333 -0.81 -23.55 -7.98
C ILE A 333 -1.75 -24.27 -8.95
N GLU A 334 -2.73 -25.02 -8.44
CA GLU A 334 -3.76 -25.64 -9.26
C GLU A 334 -4.50 -24.61 -10.13
N LYS A 335 -4.59 -24.85 -11.44
CA LYS A 335 -5.27 -23.94 -12.40
C LYS A 335 -6.72 -23.65 -12.02
N ALA A 336 -7.45 -24.64 -11.54
CA ALA A 336 -8.85 -24.49 -11.13
C ALA A 336 -9.05 -23.62 -9.87
N LYS A 337 -7.99 -23.41 -9.07
CA LYS A 337 -8.05 -22.73 -7.75
C LYS A 337 -7.12 -21.53 -7.67
N HIS A 338 -6.59 -21.07 -8.79
CA HIS A 338 -5.67 -19.93 -8.76
C HIS A 338 -6.38 -18.61 -8.44
N HIS A 339 -5.61 -17.71 -7.85
CA HIS A 339 -6.00 -16.34 -7.56
C HIS A 339 -4.97 -15.36 -8.16
N LEU A 340 -4.50 -15.65 -9.38
CA LEU A 340 -3.48 -14.89 -10.09
C LEU A 340 -4.11 -13.93 -11.11
N LEU A 341 -3.50 -12.77 -11.26
CA LEU A 341 -3.74 -11.82 -12.34
C LEU A 341 -2.41 -11.38 -12.93
N HIS A 342 -2.40 -10.89 -14.16
CA HIS A 342 -1.21 -10.26 -14.73
C HIS A 342 -0.87 -8.98 -13.96
N ALA A 343 0.43 -8.65 -13.85
CA ALA A 343 0.91 -7.64 -12.93
C ALA A 343 1.84 -6.57 -13.53
N TRP A 344 1.98 -6.46 -14.84
CA TRP A 344 2.68 -5.31 -15.43
C TRP A 344 1.92 -4.00 -15.19
N CYS A 345 0.58 -4.07 -15.21
CA CYS A 345 -0.30 -3.00 -14.82
C CYS A 345 -1.28 -3.48 -13.74
N ILE A 346 -1.37 -2.77 -12.63
CA ILE A 346 -2.28 -3.08 -11.52
C ILE A 346 -2.98 -1.82 -11.04
N THR A 347 -4.03 -1.98 -10.22
CA THR A 347 -4.71 -0.84 -9.62
C THR A 347 -3.94 -0.27 -8.43
N CYS A 348 -4.11 1.02 -8.16
CA CYS A 348 -3.49 1.69 -7.01
C CYS A 348 -3.81 1.00 -5.68
N HIS A 349 -5.05 0.50 -5.49
CA HIS A 349 -5.44 -0.23 -4.29
C HIS A 349 -4.64 -1.52 -4.09
N ARG A 350 -4.36 -2.27 -5.17
CA ARG A 350 -3.54 -3.49 -5.09
C ARG A 350 -2.05 -3.20 -4.87
N PHE A 351 -1.61 -2.00 -5.22
CA PHE A 351 -0.23 -1.57 -5.00
C PHE A 351 -0.02 -0.81 -3.69
N GLN A 352 -1.07 -0.63 -2.87
CA GLN A 352 -0.93 -0.07 -1.52
C GLN A 352 0.03 -0.91 -0.67
N GLY A 353 0.83 -0.25 0.16
CA GLY A 353 1.91 -0.89 0.92
C GLY A 353 3.14 -1.29 0.08
N SER A 354 3.13 -0.99 -1.23
CA SER A 354 4.27 -1.24 -2.14
C SER A 354 4.83 0.04 -2.71
N GLU A 355 6.05 -0.04 -3.24
CA GLU A 355 6.67 1.01 -4.04
C GLU A 355 7.52 0.39 -5.14
N ALA A 356 7.82 1.16 -6.16
CA ALA A 356 8.76 0.77 -7.21
C ALA A 356 9.67 1.96 -7.57
N PRO A 357 10.87 1.70 -8.09
CA PRO A 357 11.75 2.77 -8.58
C PRO A 357 11.05 3.70 -9.57
N VAL A 358 10.31 3.15 -10.51
CA VAL A 358 9.60 3.91 -11.54
C VAL A 358 8.11 3.57 -11.52
N ILE A 359 7.27 4.59 -11.45
CA ILE A 359 5.82 4.47 -11.59
C ILE A 359 5.36 5.18 -12.86
N ILE A 360 4.54 4.51 -13.66
CA ILE A 360 3.91 5.07 -14.85
C ILE A 360 2.39 5.08 -14.65
N ILE A 361 1.76 6.25 -14.87
CA ILE A 361 0.34 6.45 -14.57
C ILE A 361 -0.37 6.97 -15.84
N PRO A 362 -1.28 6.20 -16.46
CA PRO A 362 -2.19 6.73 -17.47
C PRO A 362 -3.14 7.74 -16.84
N VAL A 363 -3.29 8.91 -17.46
CA VAL A 363 -4.20 9.96 -17.01
C VAL A 363 -5.10 10.41 -18.16
N HIS A 364 -6.42 10.27 -17.96
CA HIS A 364 -7.41 10.62 -18.97
C HIS A 364 -8.69 11.15 -18.32
N THR A 365 -9.39 12.05 -19.00
CA THR A 365 -10.61 12.70 -18.46
C THR A 365 -11.73 11.71 -18.16
N SER A 366 -11.78 10.54 -18.79
CA SER A 366 -12.75 9.47 -18.46
C SER A 366 -12.60 8.92 -17.04
N PHE A 367 -11.48 9.15 -16.37
CA PHE A 367 -11.22 8.69 -15.01
C PHE A 367 -11.66 9.68 -13.92
N CYS A 368 -11.97 10.92 -14.30
CA CYS A 368 -12.18 12.01 -13.34
C CYS A 368 -13.43 11.84 -12.46
N TYR A 369 -14.35 10.93 -12.80
CA TYR A 369 -15.53 10.66 -11.99
C TYR A 369 -15.25 9.87 -10.72
N PHE A 370 -14.20 9.04 -10.72
CA PHE A 370 -13.86 8.16 -9.59
C PHE A 370 -12.42 8.31 -9.12
N ALA A 371 -11.51 8.78 -9.95
CA ALA A 371 -10.16 9.09 -9.52
C ALA A 371 -10.15 10.43 -8.79
N THR A 372 -9.87 10.37 -7.49
CA THR A 372 -9.88 11.52 -6.58
C THR A 372 -8.48 12.07 -6.34
N ARG A 373 -8.40 13.19 -5.61
CA ARG A 373 -7.14 13.73 -5.10
C ARG A 373 -6.32 12.68 -4.36
N LYS A 374 -6.96 11.90 -3.49
CA LYS A 374 -6.29 10.82 -2.75
C LYS A 374 -5.76 9.73 -3.66
N TRP A 375 -6.48 9.43 -4.75
CA TRP A 375 -6.04 8.42 -5.69
C TRP A 375 -4.75 8.85 -6.40
N ILE A 376 -4.72 10.04 -7.00
CA ILE A 376 -3.52 10.51 -7.74
C ILE A 376 -2.34 10.75 -6.80
N TYR A 377 -2.60 11.27 -5.60
CA TYR A 377 -1.58 11.40 -4.55
C TYR A 377 -0.97 10.04 -4.19
N THR A 378 -1.81 9.03 -3.91
CA THR A 378 -1.34 7.69 -3.56
C THR A 378 -0.56 7.07 -4.72
N ALA A 379 -1.03 7.19 -5.95
CA ALA A 379 -0.36 6.63 -7.12
C ALA A 379 1.03 7.24 -7.35
N ILE A 380 1.15 8.56 -7.31
CA ILE A 380 2.43 9.28 -7.47
C ILE A 380 3.38 8.94 -6.32
N SER A 381 2.88 8.86 -5.10
CA SER A 381 3.68 8.59 -3.91
C SER A 381 4.27 7.16 -3.84
N ARG A 382 3.85 6.27 -4.74
CA ARG A 382 4.43 4.91 -4.86
C ARG A 382 5.78 4.89 -5.57
N ALA A 383 6.17 5.97 -6.25
CA ALA A 383 7.47 6.07 -6.90
C ALA A 383 8.57 6.38 -5.88
N SER A 384 9.62 5.55 -5.87
CA SER A 384 10.78 5.84 -5.02
C SER A 384 11.86 6.67 -5.73
N LYS A 385 11.88 6.67 -7.07
CA LYS A 385 12.86 7.43 -7.88
C LYS A 385 12.19 8.31 -8.93
N ILE A 386 11.34 7.76 -9.80
CA ILE A 386 10.76 8.45 -10.96
C ILE A 386 9.27 8.19 -11.03
N CYS A 387 8.47 9.22 -11.30
CA CYS A 387 7.07 9.10 -11.66
C CYS A 387 6.81 9.74 -13.03
N ILE A 388 6.11 9.02 -13.90
CA ILE A 388 5.75 9.48 -15.25
C ILE A 388 4.23 9.40 -15.41
N THR A 389 3.61 10.55 -15.61
CA THR A 389 2.18 10.60 -15.97
C THR A 389 2.04 10.74 -17.48
N VAL A 390 1.20 9.92 -18.10
CA VAL A 390 1.03 9.87 -19.56
C VAL A 390 -0.43 10.10 -19.90
N GLY A 391 -0.74 11.16 -20.61
CA GLY A 391 -2.11 11.47 -21.02
C GLY A 391 -2.45 12.93 -20.95
N GLN A 392 -3.61 13.29 -20.38
CA GLN A 392 -4.15 14.63 -20.36
C GLN A 392 -3.84 15.33 -19.03
N LEU A 393 -3.06 16.41 -19.04
CA LEU A 393 -2.76 17.21 -17.84
C LEU A 393 -4.05 17.74 -17.18
N SER A 394 -5.05 18.09 -18.00
CA SER A 394 -6.37 18.51 -17.52
C SER A 394 -7.11 17.44 -16.71
N ALA A 395 -6.81 16.17 -16.92
CA ALA A 395 -7.34 15.08 -16.11
C ALA A 395 -6.74 15.10 -14.69
N ILE A 396 -5.44 15.33 -14.58
CA ILE A 396 -4.76 15.46 -13.28
C ILE A 396 -5.37 16.62 -12.51
N GLU A 397 -5.56 17.78 -13.15
CA GLU A 397 -6.15 18.95 -12.52
C GLU A 397 -7.56 18.65 -11.97
N LYS A 398 -8.39 17.94 -12.74
CA LYS A 398 -9.72 17.52 -12.28
C LYS A 398 -9.64 16.55 -11.10
N MET A 399 -8.71 15.58 -11.12
CA MET A 399 -8.50 14.65 -10.02
C MET A 399 -8.05 15.38 -8.74
N VAL A 400 -7.13 16.34 -8.85
CA VAL A 400 -6.64 17.13 -7.72
C VAL A 400 -7.77 17.99 -7.11
N ARG A 401 -8.68 18.51 -7.91
CA ARG A 401 -9.87 19.25 -7.42
C ARG A 401 -10.95 18.32 -6.88
N ASN A 402 -10.97 17.04 -7.30
CA ASN A 402 -11.98 16.08 -6.85
C ASN A 402 -11.69 15.59 -5.43
N VAL A 403 -12.36 16.20 -4.44
CA VAL A 403 -12.33 15.82 -3.02
C VAL A 403 -13.49 14.91 -2.62
N SER A 404 -14.40 14.62 -3.56
CA SER A 404 -15.52 13.72 -3.30
C SER A 404 -15.04 12.27 -3.17
N SER A 405 -14.34 11.99 -2.07
CA SER A 405 -14.51 10.67 -1.50
C SER A 405 -15.98 10.58 -1.09
N VAL A 406 -16.65 9.47 -1.41
CA VAL A 406 -17.88 9.10 -0.73
C VAL A 406 -17.74 9.53 0.72
N LYS A 407 -18.65 10.38 1.23
CA LYS A 407 -18.65 10.76 2.65
C LYS A 407 -18.72 9.47 3.46
N ARG A 408 -17.56 9.06 3.98
CA ARG A 408 -17.48 7.91 4.87
C ARG A 408 -17.73 8.46 6.26
N GLU A 409 -18.95 8.34 6.70
CA GLU A 409 -19.33 8.67 8.07
C GLU A 409 -19.14 7.39 8.88
N THR A 410 -18.32 7.46 9.92
CA THR A 410 -18.05 6.31 10.80
C THR A 410 -18.76 6.44 12.13
N GLY A 411 -19.26 7.64 12.46
CA GLY A 411 -19.73 7.96 13.80
C GLY A 411 -18.62 7.98 14.88
N LEU A 412 -17.42 7.51 14.57
CA LEU A 412 -16.35 7.38 15.55
C LEU A 412 -15.99 8.72 16.20
N PHE A 413 -15.93 9.79 15.41
CA PHE A 413 -15.63 11.12 15.94
C PHE A 413 -16.73 11.60 16.89
N ASP A 414 -17.98 11.44 16.51
CA ASP A 414 -19.14 11.84 17.31
C ASP A 414 -19.17 11.03 18.62
N PHE A 415 -18.97 9.70 18.57
CA PHE A 415 -18.84 8.86 19.76
C PHE A 415 -17.72 9.29 20.70
N MET A 416 -16.59 9.72 20.16
CA MET A 416 -15.47 10.17 20.97
C MET A 416 -15.79 11.51 21.66
N GLU A 417 -16.47 12.43 20.98
CA GLU A 417 -16.91 13.70 21.60
C GLU A 417 -17.94 13.45 22.70
N ASP A 418 -18.92 12.60 22.45
CA ASP A 418 -19.96 12.24 23.44
C ASP A 418 -19.35 11.56 24.67
N ALA A 419 -18.42 10.61 24.47
CA ALA A 419 -17.70 9.96 25.58
C ALA A 419 -16.85 10.94 26.41
N MET A 420 -16.30 11.99 25.78
CA MET A 420 -15.51 13.01 26.46
C MET A 420 -16.37 14.05 27.18
N SER A 421 -17.59 14.34 26.68
CA SER A 421 -18.54 15.25 27.33
C SER A 421 -19.19 14.66 28.58
N GLY A 422 -19.02 13.35 28.80
CA GLY A 422 -19.66 12.62 29.91
C GLY A 422 -21.14 12.32 29.69
N GLU A 423 -21.63 12.48 28.45
CA GLU A 423 -23.02 12.18 28.08
C GLU A 423 -23.29 10.67 27.88
N PHE A 424 -22.26 9.83 27.88
CA PHE A 424 -22.35 8.38 27.79
C PHE A 424 -22.00 7.69 29.11
N GLU A 425 -22.96 6.99 29.69
CA GLU A 425 -22.64 5.89 30.62
C GLU A 425 -22.19 4.68 29.79
N ILE A 426 -21.01 4.13 30.12
CA ILE A 426 -20.35 3.02 29.38
C ILE A 426 -21.26 1.77 29.26
N ASP A 427 -22.23 1.62 30.15
CA ASP A 427 -23.16 0.49 30.18
C ASP A 427 -24.24 0.52 29.06
N GLU A 428 -24.56 1.67 28.50
CA GLU A 428 -25.53 1.75 27.37
C GLU A 428 -24.91 1.37 26.02
N MET A 429 -23.60 1.43 25.90
CA MET A 429 -22.87 1.14 24.63
C MET A 429 -22.93 -0.35 24.23
N PHE A 430 -23.19 -1.25 25.18
CA PHE A 430 -23.24 -2.71 24.94
C PHE A 430 -24.66 -3.33 25.05
N ALA A 431 -25.66 -2.55 25.40
CA ALA A 431 -27.05 -3.07 25.57
C ALA A 431 -27.84 -3.23 24.25
N GLY A 432 -27.25 -2.84 23.12
CA GLY A 432 -27.92 -2.80 21.81
C GLY A 432 -27.28 -3.61 20.68
N ILE A 433 -26.31 -4.51 20.98
CA ILE A 433 -25.70 -5.38 19.97
C ILE A 433 -25.98 -6.84 20.27
#